data_e2e8fa97d1f7c02fb9ace794db33e33f
#
_entry.id   e2e8fa97d1f7c02fb9ace794db33e33f
#
_cell.length_a   1.000
_cell.length_b   1.000
_cell.length_c   1.000
_cell.angle_alpha   90.00
_cell.angle_beta   90.00
_cell.angle_gamma   90.00
#
_symmetry.space_group_name_H-M   'P 1'
#
loop_
_entity.id
_entity.type
_entity.pdbx_description
1 polymer ?
#
loop_
_entity_poly.entity_id
_entity_poly.type
_entity_poly.pdbx_seq_one_letter_code
_entity_poly.pdbx_strand_id
1 'polypeptide(L)'
;MPYPDTHTCWVGIDTSNYTTSVSLAVREPDAPGRLRVVSNRKAPLPVAPGARGLRQSDALFAHTRKLPELMRLLRADMEAGGWCPAAVGVSARPRDAADSYMPCFLAGVAAAEAFAAGAGVPLYRFSHQSGHIMAALYSSGSLPCDRSAGELPDGDFLAFHVSGGTTEAVLAHPVPGGFSVEIVGYGADLHAGQVIDRVGVLLGLPFPCGPALEALARTCTASLPPIRPSVRGGVCNLSGFENQAAKLWAETSDAPLVAAWVLTAVGKTLRLMTDQIQESLRSCRPAPLPVLYAGGVMSNRFIRPLLTAGAAWECRFSEPAFSAANAAGIALLCAEAALAAVRDNAGRSSGSGKGARHDGT
;
A
#
# COMPACT_ATOMS: atom_id res chain seq x y z
N MET A 1 22.68 -22.29 0.05
CA MET A 1 22.43 -22.82 1.42
C MET A 1 20.99 -22.47 1.79
N PRO A 2 20.18 -23.40 2.33
CA PRO A 2 18.88 -23.06 2.85
C PRO A 2 19.08 -22.09 4.03
N TYR A 3 18.31 -21.00 4.05
CA TYR A 3 18.36 -20.01 5.11
C TYR A 3 17.99 -20.66 6.45
N PRO A 4 18.86 -20.67 7.47
CA PRO A 4 18.53 -21.26 8.77
C PRO A 4 17.46 -20.42 9.49
N ASP A 5 16.55 -21.10 10.14
CA ASP A 5 15.16 -20.75 10.32
C ASP A 5 14.77 -19.59 11.22
N THR A 6 15.57 -19.12 12.17
CA THR A 6 15.12 -18.14 13.17
C THR A 6 15.93 -16.83 13.21
N HIS A 7 17.10 -16.80 12.57
CA HIS A 7 18.01 -15.63 12.59
C HIS A 7 18.07 -14.90 11.23
N THR A 8 17.11 -15.15 10.35
CA THR A 8 17.11 -14.58 9.00
C THR A 8 16.15 -13.39 8.94
N CYS A 9 16.58 -12.28 8.36
CA CYS A 9 15.72 -11.15 8.04
C CYS A 9 15.80 -10.74 6.56
N TRP A 10 14.78 -10.04 6.11
CA TRP A 10 14.71 -9.41 4.80
C TRP A 10 14.59 -7.91 4.97
N VAL A 11 15.45 -7.18 4.27
CA VAL A 11 15.52 -5.73 4.33
C VAL A 11 14.65 -5.13 3.24
N GLY A 12 13.87 -4.10 3.56
CA GLY A 12 13.12 -3.28 2.62
C GLY A 12 13.59 -1.83 2.65
N ILE A 13 13.76 -1.22 1.49
CA ILE A 13 14.12 0.21 1.35
C ILE A 13 13.13 0.87 0.40
N ASP A 14 12.56 2.00 0.80
CA ASP A 14 11.68 2.81 -0.04
C ASP A 14 11.98 4.30 0.12
N THR A 15 12.26 4.94 -1.03
CA THR A 15 12.52 6.37 -1.16
C THR A 15 11.50 7.01 -2.08
N SER A 16 10.23 6.88 -1.70
CA SER A 16 9.14 7.55 -2.39
C SER A 16 9.10 9.05 -2.06
N ASN A 17 8.32 9.79 -2.82
CA ASN A 17 8.38 11.26 -2.97
C ASN A 17 8.48 12.07 -1.66
N TYR A 18 7.85 11.63 -0.56
CA TYR A 18 7.74 12.41 0.68
C TYR A 18 8.30 11.73 1.92
N THR A 19 8.76 10.49 1.81
CA THR A 19 9.21 9.73 2.99
C THR A 19 10.35 8.79 2.65
N THR A 20 11.44 8.87 3.39
CA THR A 20 12.47 7.84 3.41
C THR A 20 12.05 6.75 4.38
N SER A 21 12.05 5.50 4.00
CA SER A 21 11.71 4.40 4.90
C SER A 21 12.59 3.18 4.69
N VAL A 22 12.83 2.46 5.80
CA VAL A 22 13.53 1.16 5.81
C VAL A 22 12.81 0.23 6.77
N SER A 23 12.82 -1.07 6.49
CA SER A 23 12.07 -2.05 7.27
C SER A 23 12.77 -3.40 7.31
N LEU A 24 12.44 -4.20 8.34
CA LEU A 24 12.84 -5.60 8.47
C LEU A 24 11.60 -6.48 8.56
N ALA A 25 11.60 -7.54 7.77
CA ALA A 25 10.69 -8.67 7.91
C ALA A 25 11.47 -9.90 8.37
N VAL A 26 10.86 -10.74 9.20
CA VAL A 26 11.40 -12.01 9.70
C VAL A 26 10.31 -13.08 9.65
N ARG A 27 10.68 -14.35 9.77
CA ARG A 27 9.70 -15.42 10.01
C ARG A 27 9.20 -15.37 11.44
N GLU A 28 7.93 -15.67 11.66
CA GLU A 28 7.42 -15.86 13.01
C GLU A 28 8.00 -17.16 13.61
N PRO A 29 8.54 -17.12 14.85
CA PRO A 29 9.13 -18.29 15.47
C PRO A 29 8.14 -19.46 15.63
N ASP A 30 6.91 -19.14 16.03
CA ASP A 30 5.85 -20.11 16.33
C ASP A 30 4.99 -20.47 15.10
N ALA A 31 5.20 -19.79 13.98
CA ALA A 31 4.53 -20.02 12.71
C ALA A 31 5.50 -19.80 11.53
N PRO A 32 6.38 -20.77 11.20
CA PRO A 32 7.45 -20.58 10.22
C PRO A 32 6.98 -20.22 8.80
N GLY A 33 5.71 -20.48 8.49
CA GLY A 33 5.05 -20.05 7.26
C GLY A 33 4.65 -18.58 7.23
N ARG A 34 4.74 -17.86 8.36
CA ARG A 34 4.26 -16.50 8.51
C ARG A 34 5.41 -15.49 8.60
N LEU A 35 5.26 -14.37 7.88
CA LEU A 35 6.20 -13.25 7.95
C LEU A 35 5.69 -12.20 8.95
N ARG A 36 6.62 -11.59 9.68
CA ARG A 36 6.36 -10.51 10.61
C ARG A 36 7.30 -9.32 10.35
N VAL A 37 6.72 -8.12 10.28
CA VAL A 37 7.49 -6.87 10.24
C VAL A 37 7.93 -6.53 11.66
N VAL A 38 9.23 -6.52 11.91
CA VAL A 38 9.82 -6.28 13.25
C VAL A 38 10.42 -4.88 13.39
N SER A 39 10.69 -4.22 12.27
CA SER A 39 11.14 -2.83 12.24
C SER A 39 10.54 -2.12 11.02
N ASN A 40 10.05 -0.90 11.23
CA ASN A 40 9.52 -0.04 10.18
C ASN A 40 9.86 1.42 10.50
N ARG A 41 11.05 1.85 10.08
CA ARG A 41 11.62 3.16 10.34
C ARG A 41 11.25 4.12 9.20
N LYS A 42 10.73 5.29 9.55
CA LYS A 42 10.25 6.30 8.60
C LYS A 42 10.78 7.68 8.95
N ALA A 43 11.17 8.45 7.94
CA ALA A 43 11.55 9.84 8.06
C ALA A 43 10.86 10.65 6.96
N PRO A 44 9.81 11.42 7.29
CA PRO A 44 9.20 12.34 6.35
C PRO A 44 10.24 13.37 5.85
N LEU A 45 10.16 13.73 4.58
CA LEU A 45 10.98 14.78 4.00
C LEU A 45 10.40 16.16 4.36
N PRO A 46 11.27 17.15 4.59
CA PRO A 46 10.82 18.50 4.86
C PRO A 46 10.18 19.11 3.60
N VAL A 47 8.93 19.56 3.71
CA VAL A 47 8.23 20.32 2.68
C VAL A 47 8.10 21.75 3.18
N ALA A 48 8.51 22.74 2.38
CA ALA A 48 8.42 24.13 2.76
C ALA A 48 6.94 24.56 2.96
N PRO A 49 6.63 25.38 3.96
CA PRO A 49 5.28 25.89 4.14
C PRO A 49 4.77 26.59 2.87
N GLY A 50 3.55 26.22 2.43
CA GLY A 50 2.95 26.77 1.20
C GLY A 50 3.44 26.15 -0.11
N ALA A 51 4.40 25.21 -0.09
CA ALA A 51 4.81 24.50 -1.29
C ALA A 51 3.73 23.51 -1.74
N ARG A 52 3.51 23.43 -3.07
CA ARG A 52 2.54 22.50 -3.67
C ARG A 52 3.09 21.09 -3.90
N GLY A 53 4.30 20.81 -3.45
CA GLY A 53 4.98 19.54 -3.62
C GLY A 53 6.49 19.66 -3.42
N LEU A 54 7.22 18.57 -3.62
CA LEU A 54 8.67 18.51 -3.53
C LEU A 54 9.25 18.26 -4.92
N ARG A 55 10.26 19.04 -5.31
CA ARG A 55 11.00 18.79 -6.57
C ARG A 55 11.74 17.46 -6.45
N GLN A 56 11.83 16.72 -7.55
CA GLN A 56 12.48 15.41 -7.54
C GLN A 56 13.97 15.46 -7.17
N SER A 57 14.67 16.52 -7.55
CA SER A 57 16.07 16.78 -7.14
C SER A 57 16.19 16.97 -5.63
N ASP A 58 15.25 17.73 -5.03
CA ASP A 58 15.26 18.03 -3.61
C ASP A 58 14.89 16.78 -2.80
N ALA A 59 13.94 15.97 -3.31
CA ALA A 59 13.60 14.69 -2.74
C ALA A 59 14.79 13.73 -2.77
N LEU A 60 15.46 13.57 -3.92
CA LEU A 60 16.67 12.75 -4.08
C LEU A 60 17.76 13.17 -3.09
N PHE A 61 18.04 14.47 -2.99
CA PHE A 61 19.03 15.00 -2.05
C PHE A 61 18.65 14.70 -0.59
N ALA A 62 17.39 14.95 -0.22
CA ALA A 62 16.90 14.71 1.14
C ALA A 62 16.94 13.22 1.52
N HIS A 63 16.55 12.33 0.62
CA HIS A 63 16.67 10.87 0.81
C HIS A 63 18.11 10.44 1.02
N THR A 64 19.04 10.93 0.18
CA THR A 64 20.47 10.61 0.29
C THR A 64 21.03 11.00 1.66
N ARG A 65 20.57 12.11 2.24
CA ARG A 65 20.98 12.53 3.59
C ARG A 65 20.34 11.71 4.72
N LYS A 66 19.10 11.25 4.53
CA LYS A 66 18.35 10.51 5.56
C LYS A 66 18.65 9.01 5.61
N LEU A 67 18.95 8.40 4.48
CA LEU A 67 19.22 6.96 4.39
C LEU A 67 20.33 6.48 5.36
N PRO A 68 21.50 7.13 5.49
CA PRO A 68 22.54 6.65 6.40
C PRO A 68 22.11 6.59 7.88
N GLU A 69 21.25 7.51 8.30
CA GLU A 69 20.69 7.52 9.65
C GLU A 69 19.74 6.32 9.85
N LEU A 70 18.79 6.14 8.92
CA LEU A 70 17.83 5.04 9.00
C LEU A 70 18.49 3.68 8.88
N MET A 71 19.52 3.53 8.04
CA MET A 71 20.27 2.28 7.89
C MET A 71 21.07 1.93 9.17
N ARG A 72 21.60 2.93 9.89
CA ARG A 72 22.24 2.69 11.21
C ARG A 72 21.21 2.20 12.24
N LEU A 73 20.02 2.81 12.29
CA LEU A 73 18.95 2.36 13.17
C LEU A 73 18.48 0.94 12.81
N LEU A 74 18.36 0.66 11.52
CA LEU A 74 18.00 -0.68 11.04
C LEU A 74 19.03 -1.74 11.44
N ARG A 75 20.32 -1.39 11.34
CA ARG A 75 21.41 -2.25 11.80
C ARG A 75 21.31 -2.54 13.32
N ALA A 76 21.06 -1.52 14.14
CA ALA A 76 20.84 -1.71 15.58
C ALA A 76 19.65 -2.64 15.86
N ASP A 77 18.57 -2.53 15.08
CA ASP A 77 17.41 -3.44 15.19
C ASP A 77 17.81 -4.88 14.82
N MET A 78 18.63 -5.09 13.77
CA MET A 78 19.15 -6.42 13.39
C MET A 78 20.04 -7.00 14.52
N GLU A 79 20.94 -6.22 15.06
CA GLU A 79 21.82 -6.65 16.15
C GLU A 79 21.02 -7.02 17.41
N ALA A 80 20.04 -6.19 17.79
CA ALA A 80 19.18 -6.46 18.96
C ALA A 80 18.34 -7.74 18.81
N GLY A 81 17.92 -8.06 17.59
CA GLY A 81 17.15 -9.28 17.28
C GLY A 81 18.00 -10.49 16.93
N GLY A 82 19.31 -10.33 16.80
CA GLY A 82 20.22 -11.40 16.35
C GLY A 82 19.98 -11.82 14.91
N TRP A 83 19.47 -10.92 14.05
CA TRP A 83 19.09 -11.23 12.68
C TRP A 83 20.20 -10.92 11.67
N CYS A 84 20.38 -11.85 10.72
CA CYS A 84 21.28 -11.71 9.58
C CYS A 84 20.46 -11.46 8.30
N PRO A 85 20.84 -10.49 7.45
CA PRO A 85 20.13 -10.25 6.20
C PRO A 85 20.32 -11.39 5.22
N ALA A 86 19.23 -11.89 4.64
CA ALA A 86 19.24 -12.92 3.59
C ALA A 86 19.07 -12.32 2.19
N ALA A 87 18.39 -11.18 2.10
CA ALA A 87 18.23 -10.42 0.88
C ALA A 87 17.83 -8.98 1.21
N VAL A 88 17.99 -8.08 0.23
CA VAL A 88 17.47 -6.72 0.28
C VAL A 88 16.52 -6.46 -0.88
N GLY A 89 15.39 -5.83 -0.58
CA GLY A 89 14.43 -5.33 -1.53
C GLY A 89 14.44 -3.81 -1.58
N VAL A 90 14.15 -3.25 -2.75
CA VAL A 90 14.06 -1.80 -2.92
C VAL A 90 12.92 -1.44 -3.87
N SER A 91 12.19 -0.36 -3.57
CA SER A 91 11.34 0.27 -4.56
C SER A 91 12.21 1.03 -5.57
N ALA A 92 12.18 0.59 -6.83
CA ALA A 92 13.03 1.13 -7.89
C ALA A 92 12.26 2.05 -8.85
N ARG A 93 10.93 2.04 -8.79
CA ARG A 93 10.02 2.81 -9.65
C ARG A 93 8.66 3.01 -9.00
N PRO A 94 7.88 4.03 -9.43
CA PRO A 94 6.53 4.26 -8.89
C PRO A 94 5.57 3.10 -9.12
N ARG A 95 5.47 2.61 -10.36
CA ARG A 95 4.51 1.59 -10.83
C ARG A 95 5.20 0.52 -11.66
N ASP A 96 4.53 -0.61 -11.88
CA ASP A 96 5.00 -1.68 -12.77
C ASP A 96 4.62 -1.40 -14.24
N ALA A 97 5.11 -0.26 -14.77
CA ALA A 97 5.01 0.14 -16.16
C ALA A 97 6.41 0.46 -16.70
N ALA A 98 6.62 0.23 -18.00
CA ALA A 98 7.96 0.33 -18.63
C ALA A 98 8.56 1.75 -18.58
N ASP A 99 7.71 2.78 -18.62
CA ASP A 99 8.06 4.20 -18.58
C ASP A 99 7.94 4.83 -17.19
N SER A 100 7.65 4.03 -16.17
CA SER A 100 7.47 4.49 -14.79
C SER A 100 8.82 4.80 -14.15
N TYR A 101 9.19 6.08 -14.11
CA TYR A 101 10.45 6.56 -13.57
C TYR A 101 10.25 7.83 -12.73
N MET A 102 10.92 7.87 -11.58
CA MET A 102 11.08 9.09 -10.78
C MET A 102 12.48 9.11 -10.14
N PRO A 103 13.23 10.23 -10.27
CA PRO A 103 14.61 10.33 -9.76
C PRO A 103 14.79 10.05 -8.27
N CYS A 104 13.80 10.35 -7.42
CA CYS A 104 13.90 10.14 -5.97
C CYS A 104 14.19 8.67 -5.60
N PHE A 105 13.76 7.69 -6.40
CA PHE A 105 14.04 6.28 -6.15
C PHE A 105 15.52 5.90 -6.28
N LEU A 106 16.31 6.67 -7.03
CA LEU A 106 17.75 6.41 -7.21
C LEU A 106 18.51 6.37 -5.88
N ALA A 107 18.12 7.17 -4.88
CA ALA A 107 18.77 7.14 -3.57
C ALA A 107 18.61 5.78 -2.89
N GLY A 108 17.39 5.24 -2.91
CA GLY A 108 17.09 3.91 -2.36
C GLY A 108 17.80 2.80 -3.12
N VAL A 109 17.80 2.85 -4.44
CA VAL A 109 18.47 1.86 -5.31
C VAL A 109 19.97 1.85 -5.01
N ALA A 110 20.63 3.01 -5.00
CA ALA A 110 22.07 3.08 -4.71
C ALA A 110 22.42 2.53 -3.32
N ALA A 111 21.61 2.85 -2.29
CA ALA A 111 21.79 2.33 -0.95
C ALA A 111 21.58 0.81 -0.88
N ALA A 112 20.57 0.29 -1.57
CA ALA A 112 20.28 -1.14 -1.60
C ALA A 112 21.37 -1.94 -2.34
N GLU A 113 21.90 -1.42 -3.45
CA GLU A 113 23.02 -2.01 -4.18
C GLU A 113 24.29 -2.08 -3.33
N ALA A 114 24.64 -0.97 -2.67
CA ALA A 114 25.79 -0.92 -1.77
C ALA A 114 25.63 -1.87 -0.58
N PHE A 115 24.43 -1.94 0.01
CA PHE A 115 24.12 -2.87 1.09
C PHE A 115 24.21 -4.33 0.61
N ALA A 116 23.59 -4.67 -0.50
CA ALA A 116 23.59 -6.02 -1.05
C ALA A 116 25.02 -6.51 -1.36
N ALA A 117 25.84 -5.65 -1.99
CA ALA A 117 27.23 -5.96 -2.28
C ALA A 117 28.08 -6.14 -1.00
N GLY A 118 27.92 -5.24 -0.03
CA GLY A 118 28.65 -5.32 1.23
C GLY A 118 28.26 -6.51 2.13
N ALA A 119 26.99 -6.92 2.08
CA ALA A 119 26.48 -8.06 2.85
C ALA A 119 26.58 -9.39 2.09
N GLY A 120 26.89 -9.39 0.81
CA GLY A 120 26.94 -10.59 -0.04
C GLY A 120 25.59 -11.27 -0.24
N VAL A 121 24.49 -10.48 -0.31
CA VAL A 121 23.12 -10.99 -0.40
C VAL A 121 22.44 -10.55 -1.72
N PRO A 122 21.40 -11.27 -2.19
CA PRO A 122 20.63 -10.89 -3.37
C PRO A 122 19.90 -9.55 -3.19
N LEU A 123 19.76 -8.82 -4.32
CA LEU A 123 18.93 -7.62 -4.42
C LEU A 123 17.71 -7.87 -5.30
N TYR A 124 16.52 -7.50 -4.78
CA TYR A 124 15.25 -7.54 -5.51
C TYR A 124 14.70 -6.13 -5.71
N ARG A 125 14.19 -5.86 -6.91
CA ARG A 125 13.62 -4.55 -7.28
C ARG A 125 12.12 -4.68 -7.50
N PHE A 126 11.35 -3.80 -6.86
CA PHE A 126 9.89 -3.77 -6.93
C PHE A 126 9.41 -2.38 -7.35
N SER A 127 8.13 -2.24 -7.67
CA SER A 127 7.48 -0.94 -7.73
C SER A 127 7.06 -0.51 -6.32
N HIS A 128 6.99 0.80 -6.12
CA HIS A 128 6.42 1.38 -4.90
C HIS A 128 4.94 0.99 -4.72
N GLN A 129 4.19 0.90 -5.83
CA GLN A 129 2.79 0.44 -5.83
C GLN A 129 2.65 -0.99 -5.29
N SER A 130 3.50 -1.93 -5.74
CA SER A 130 3.52 -3.31 -5.21
C SER A 130 3.83 -3.34 -3.71
N GLY A 131 4.74 -2.46 -3.23
CA GLY A 131 5.00 -2.28 -1.81
C GLY A 131 3.76 -1.83 -1.03
N HIS A 132 2.97 -0.90 -1.58
CA HIS A 132 1.69 -0.49 -0.96
C HIS A 132 0.69 -1.62 -0.87
N ILE A 133 0.51 -2.38 -1.95
CA ILE A 133 -0.41 -3.52 -1.98
C ILE A 133 0.00 -4.56 -0.93
N MET A 134 1.28 -4.94 -0.88
CA MET A 134 1.78 -5.93 0.08
C MET A 134 1.64 -5.45 1.53
N ALA A 135 1.97 -4.20 1.84
CA ALA A 135 1.80 -3.65 3.18
C ALA A 135 0.32 -3.61 3.61
N ALA A 136 -0.58 -3.32 2.68
CA ALA A 136 -2.01 -3.33 2.92
C ALA A 136 -2.56 -4.74 3.15
N LEU A 137 -2.15 -5.72 2.36
CA LEU A 137 -2.49 -7.13 2.55
C LEU A 137 -2.01 -7.64 3.92
N TYR A 138 -0.76 -7.37 4.25
CA TYR A 138 -0.19 -7.75 5.54
C TYR A 138 -0.99 -7.18 6.71
N SER A 139 -1.24 -5.87 6.69
CA SER A 139 -1.89 -5.18 7.81
C SER A 139 -3.38 -5.44 7.92
N SER A 140 -4.04 -5.84 6.84
CA SER A 140 -5.45 -6.22 6.85
C SER A 140 -5.70 -7.65 7.38
N GLY A 141 -4.64 -8.39 7.73
CA GLY A 141 -4.74 -9.80 8.09
C GLY A 141 -5.05 -10.70 6.89
N SER A 142 -4.87 -10.18 5.68
CA SER A 142 -5.24 -10.86 4.43
C SER A 142 -4.17 -11.83 3.93
N LEU A 143 -2.97 -11.79 4.52
CA LEU A 143 -2.00 -12.85 4.32
C LEU A 143 -2.46 -14.04 5.16
N PRO A 144 -2.80 -15.18 4.55
CA PRO A 144 -3.36 -16.32 5.25
C PRO A 144 -2.40 -16.81 6.34
N CYS A 145 -2.94 -17.10 7.52
CA CYS A 145 -2.17 -17.63 8.65
C CYS A 145 -1.63 -19.04 8.39
N ASP A 146 -2.21 -19.76 7.42
CA ASP A 146 -1.96 -21.19 7.18
C ASP A 146 -1.11 -21.46 5.91
N ARG A 147 -0.63 -20.41 5.23
CA ARG A 147 0.21 -20.59 4.05
C ARG A 147 1.67 -20.68 4.43
N SER A 148 2.39 -21.58 3.77
CA SER A 148 3.84 -21.58 3.79
C SER A 148 4.35 -20.21 3.34
N ALA A 149 5.33 -19.64 4.05
CA ALA A 149 5.93 -18.36 3.67
C ALA A 149 6.28 -18.39 2.18
N GLY A 150 5.84 -17.38 1.43
CA GLY A 150 6.09 -17.27 0.00
C GLY A 150 4.87 -17.48 -0.90
N GLU A 151 3.66 -17.53 -0.38
CA GLU A 151 2.45 -17.60 -1.20
C GLU A 151 1.68 -16.28 -1.11
N LEU A 152 1.65 -15.54 -2.23
CA LEU A 152 0.75 -14.41 -2.43
C LEU A 152 -0.71 -14.88 -2.44
N PRO A 153 -1.72 -14.00 -2.27
CA PRO A 153 -3.12 -14.38 -2.34
C PRO A 153 -3.42 -15.21 -3.59
N ASP A 154 -4.21 -16.29 -3.44
CA ASP A 154 -4.69 -17.04 -4.61
C ASP A 154 -5.73 -16.20 -5.33
N GLY A 155 -5.45 -15.90 -6.58
CA GLY A 155 -6.36 -15.21 -7.46
C GLY A 155 -6.31 -13.68 -7.37
N ASP A 156 -7.00 -13.09 -8.31
CA ASP A 156 -7.08 -11.65 -8.49
C ASP A 156 -7.90 -10.98 -7.38
N PHE A 157 -7.58 -9.75 -7.11
CA PHE A 157 -8.33 -8.89 -6.19
C PHE A 157 -8.29 -7.42 -6.65
N LEU A 158 -9.25 -6.63 -6.18
CA LEU A 158 -9.21 -5.19 -6.36
C LEU A 158 -8.47 -4.54 -5.17
N ALA A 159 -7.59 -3.60 -5.46
CA ALA A 159 -6.95 -2.80 -4.42
C ALA A 159 -7.23 -1.30 -4.66
N PHE A 160 -7.84 -0.66 -3.67
CA PHE A 160 -8.05 0.79 -3.66
C PHE A 160 -6.96 1.46 -2.83
N HIS A 161 -6.33 2.47 -3.41
CA HIS A 161 -5.49 3.40 -2.66
C HIS A 161 -6.17 4.76 -2.60
N VAL A 162 -6.62 5.16 -1.41
CA VAL A 162 -7.40 6.38 -1.21
C VAL A 162 -6.74 7.26 -0.14
N SER A 163 -6.18 8.38 -0.58
CA SER A 163 -5.38 9.28 0.26
C SER A 163 -5.58 10.74 -0.15
N GLY A 164 -4.80 11.65 0.41
CA GLY A 164 -4.75 13.06 -0.02
C GLY A 164 -4.10 13.27 -1.39
N GLY A 165 -3.30 12.32 -1.86
CA GLY A 165 -2.60 12.41 -3.15
C GLY A 165 -3.05 11.40 -4.20
N THR A 166 -3.95 10.49 -3.84
CA THR A 166 -4.37 9.40 -4.73
C THR A 166 -5.81 8.99 -4.43
N THR A 167 -6.58 8.74 -5.48
CA THR A 167 -7.84 8.00 -5.45
C THR A 167 -7.79 7.07 -6.65
N GLU A 168 -7.38 5.83 -6.43
CA GLU A 168 -7.10 4.88 -7.50
C GLU A 168 -7.58 3.49 -7.10
N ALA A 169 -8.11 2.75 -8.07
CA ALA A 169 -8.44 1.34 -7.98
C ALA A 169 -7.63 0.57 -9.00
N VAL A 170 -6.97 -0.50 -8.57
CA VAL A 170 -6.23 -1.41 -9.43
C VAL A 170 -6.76 -2.82 -9.33
N LEU A 171 -6.74 -3.55 -10.44
CA LEU A 171 -6.85 -4.99 -10.47
C LEU A 171 -5.44 -5.55 -10.25
N ALA A 172 -5.27 -6.29 -9.18
CA ALA A 172 -3.99 -6.89 -8.81
C ALA A 172 -4.02 -8.39 -9.12
N HIS A 173 -3.02 -8.83 -9.88
CA HIS A 173 -2.76 -10.23 -10.21
C HIS A 173 -1.52 -10.68 -9.46
N PRO A 174 -1.61 -11.64 -8.54
CA PRO A 174 -0.43 -12.23 -7.93
C PRO A 174 0.45 -12.92 -8.98
N VAL A 175 1.75 -12.58 -8.96
CA VAL A 175 2.77 -13.19 -9.81
C VAL A 175 3.97 -13.60 -8.96
N PRO A 176 4.83 -14.52 -9.39
CA PRO A 176 6.02 -14.89 -8.62
C PRO A 176 6.82 -13.64 -8.20
N GLY A 177 6.97 -13.45 -6.90
CA GLY A 177 7.71 -12.32 -6.32
C GLY A 177 6.97 -10.97 -6.27
N GLY A 178 5.65 -10.90 -6.53
CA GLY A 178 4.93 -9.63 -6.43
C GLY A 178 3.56 -9.61 -7.05
N PHE A 179 3.23 -8.51 -7.70
CA PHE A 179 1.94 -8.26 -8.34
C PHE A 179 2.13 -7.65 -9.71
N SER A 180 1.38 -8.14 -10.69
CA SER A 180 1.05 -7.37 -11.89
C SER A 180 -0.20 -6.56 -11.60
N VAL A 181 -0.23 -5.29 -11.96
CA VAL A 181 -1.34 -4.38 -11.64
C VAL A 181 -1.84 -3.65 -12.87
N GLU A 182 -3.16 -3.54 -12.97
CA GLU A 182 -3.86 -2.76 -13.99
C GLU A 182 -4.74 -1.71 -13.31
N ILE A 183 -4.69 -0.44 -13.76
CA ILE A 183 -5.57 0.61 -13.25
C ILE A 183 -6.95 0.41 -13.85
N VAL A 184 -7.94 0.18 -12.99
CA VAL A 184 -9.35 -0.03 -13.38
C VAL A 184 -10.27 1.08 -12.92
N GLY A 185 -9.77 2.04 -12.14
CA GLY A 185 -10.53 3.21 -11.71
C GLY A 185 -9.66 4.28 -11.09
N TYR A 186 -10.09 5.54 -11.17
CA TYR A 186 -9.35 6.67 -10.58
C TYR A 186 -10.23 7.91 -10.38
N GLY A 187 -9.76 8.84 -9.56
CA GLY A 187 -10.32 10.18 -9.42
C GLY A 187 -9.78 11.12 -10.49
N ALA A 188 -10.65 11.69 -11.32
CA ALA A 188 -10.27 12.48 -12.49
C ALA A 188 -9.95 13.96 -12.19
N ASP A 189 -10.42 14.48 -11.05
CA ASP A 189 -10.28 15.91 -10.70
C ASP A 189 -9.62 16.14 -9.35
N LEU A 190 -10.26 15.76 -8.25
CA LEU A 190 -9.73 15.83 -6.90
C LEU A 190 -9.60 14.43 -6.28
N HIS A 191 -8.64 14.29 -5.38
CA HIS A 191 -8.54 13.09 -4.57
C HIS A 191 -9.43 13.16 -3.33
N ALA A 192 -9.93 12.02 -2.86
CA ALA A 192 -10.87 11.95 -1.75
C ALA A 192 -10.36 12.63 -0.47
N GLY A 193 -9.07 12.43 -0.13
CA GLY A 193 -8.48 13.10 1.01
C GLY A 193 -8.39 14.63 0.84
N GLN A 194 -8.18 15.13 -0.39
CA GLN A 194 -8.20 16.59 -0.65
C GLN A 194 -9.59 17.18 -0.40
N VAL A 195 -10.65 16.50 -0.83
CA VAL A 195 -12.02 16.96 -0.56
C VAL A 195 -12.30 17.00 0.94
N ILE A 196 -11.91 15.96 1.67
CA ILE A 196 -12.03 15.88 3.13
C ILE A 196 -11.27 17.04 3.80
N ASP A 197 -10.02 17.28 3.40
CA ASP A 197 -9.20 18.34 3.98
C ASP A 197 -9.73 19.73 3.64
N ARG A 198 -10.17 19.99 2.40
CA ARG A 198 -10.72 21.30 1.98
C ARG A 198 -12.01 21.62 2.70
N VAL A 199 -12.92 20.65 2.84
CA VAL A 199 -14.14 20.84 3.61
C VAL A 199 -13.83 20.99 5.10
N GLY A 200 -12.87 20.24 5.64
CA GLY A 200 -12.42 20.41 7.01
C GLY A 200 -11.86 21.81 7.29
N VAL A 201 -11.03 22.35 6.39
CA VAL A 201 -10.52 23.73 6.48
C VAL A 201 -11.65 24.75 6.39
N LEU A 202 -12.64 24.55 5.51
CA LEU A 202 -13.85 25.37 5.44
C LEU A 202 -14.59 25.43 6.78
N LEU A 203 -14.62 24.33 7.52
CA LEU A 203 -15.24 24.22 8.86
C LEU A 203 -14.31 24.69 9.99
N GLY A 204 -13.11 25.22 9.69
CA GLY A 204 -12.14 25.68 10.69
C GLY A 204 -11.38 24.56 11.42
N LEU A 205 -11.37 23.34 10.89
CA LEU A 205 -10.68 22.20 11.51
C LEU A 205 -9.16 22.23 11.23
N PRO A 206 -8.33 21.69 12.14
CA PRO A 206 -6.89 21.62 11.94
C PRO A 206 -6.51 20.63 10.83
N PHE A 207 -5.52 21.01 10.01
CA PHE A 207 -4.97 20.14 8.98
C PHE A 207 -3.94 19.13 9.57
N PRO A 208 -3.94 17.86 9.17
CA PRO A 208 -4.88 17.18 8.28
C PRO A 208 -6.25 16.96 8.94
N CYS A 209 -7.32 17.28 8.22
CA CYS A 209 -8.67 17.42 8.80
C CYS A 209 -9.41 16.09 9.02
N GLY A 210 -8.95 15.00 8.40
CA GLY A 210 -9.67 13.70 8.38
C GLY A 210 -10.16 13.22 9.75
N PRO A 211 -9.31 13.09 10.79
CA PRO A 211 -9.74 12.64 12.11
C PRO A 211 -10.74 13.58 12.79
N ALA A 212 -10.53 14.91 12.70
CA ALA A 212 -11.41 15.89 13.29
C ALA A 212 -12.77 15.92 12.57
N LEU A 213 -12.77 15.83 11.25
CA LEU A 213 -13.99 15.76 10.44
C LEU A 213 -14.79 14.48 10.73
N GLU A 214 -14.11 13.35 10.93
CA GLU A 214 -14.75 12.09 11.34
C GLU A 214 -15.43 12.21 12.72
N ALA A 215 -14.71 12.77 13.69
CA ALA A 215 -15.27 12.98 15.02
C ALA A 215 -16.53 13.86 14.99
N LEU A 216 -16.49 14.94 14.19
CA LEU A 216 -17.60 15.85 14.01
C LEU A 216 -18.79 15.17 13.30
N ALA A 217 -18.53 14.41 12.23
CA ALA A 217 -19.58 13.70 11.50
C ALA A 217 -20.37 12.71 12.38
N ARG A 218 -19.71 12.10 13.36
CA ARG A 218 -20.34 11.15 14.29
C ARG A 218 -21.33 11.79 15.25
N THR A 219 -21.29 13.10 15.44
CA THR A 219 -22.23 13.84 16.27
C THR A 219 -23.47 14.30 15.51
N CYS A 220 -23.50 14.10 14.17
CA CYS A 220 -24.63 14.49 13.33
C CYS A 220 -25.85 13.61 13.65
N THR A 221 -26.97 14.24 14.00
CA THR A 221 -28.28 13.60 14.20
C THR A 221 -29.28 13.98 13.11
N ALA A 222 -28.94 14.92 12.23
CA ALA A 222 -29.81 15.42 11.18
C ALA A 222 -29.86 14.45 9.98
N SER A 223 -30.96 14.46 9.25
CA SER A 223 -31.09 13.75 7.98
C SER A 223 -30.21 14.40 6.91
N LEU A 224 -29.42 13.61 6.22
CA LEU A 224 -28.52 14.12 5.20
C LEU A 224 -29.28 14.52 3.91
N PRO A 225 -28.98 15.69 3.32
CA PRO A 225 -29.46 16.03 1.99
C PRO A 225 -29.05 14.99 0.94
N PRO A 226 -29.79 14.88 -0.17
CA PRO A 226 -29.50 13.91 -1.24
C PRO A 226 -28.06 14.05 -1.75
N ILE A 227 -27.38 12.91 -1.96
CA ILE A 227 -26.02 12.81 -2.46
C ILE A 227 -26.06 12.07 -3.79
N ARG A 228 -25.48 12.66 -4.82
CA ARG A 228 -25.40 12.10 -6.17
C ARG A 228 -23.93 11.95 -6.58
N PRO A 229 -23.30 10.78 -6.39
CA PRO A 229 -21.96 10.54 -6.86
C PRO A 229 -21.85 10.64 -8.38
N SER A 230 -20.73 11.21 -8.85
CA SER A 230 -20.38 11.25 -10.27
C SER A 230 -19.33 10.18 -10.56
N VAL A 231 -19.77 9.02 -11.03
CA VAL A 231 -18.90 7.89 -11.38
C VAL A 231 -19.33 7.32 -12.72
N ARG A 232 -18.36 7.07 -13.60
CA ARG A 232 -18.58 6.44 -14.90
C ARG A 232 -17.43 5.49 -15.24
N GLY A 233 -17.72 4.19 -15.38
CA GLY A 233 -16.73 3.17 -15.74
C GLY A 233 -15.54 3.12 -14.75
N GLY A 234 -15.81 3.26 -13.44
CA GLY A 234 -14.75 3.29 -12.41
C GLY A 234 -14.04 4.66 -12.23
N VAL A 235 -14.29 5.63 -13.12
CA VAL A 235 -13.72 7.00 -13.00
C VAL A 235 -14.68 7.89 -12.23
N CYS A 236 -14.19 8.60 -11.19
CA CYS A 236 -15.01 9.48 -10.37
C CYS A 236 -14.55 10.94 -10.44
N ASN A 237 -15.51 11.85 -10.20
CA ASN A 237 -15.27 13.28 -10.00
C ASN A 237 -15.73 13.68 -8.60
N LEU A 238 -14.86 14.31 -7.84
CA LEU A 238 -15.06 14.64 -6.44
C LEU A 238 -15.12 16.15 -6.16
N SER A 239 -14.62 16.99 -7.08
CA SER A 239 -14.55 18.45 -6.88
C SER A 239 -15.91 19.11 -6.64
N GLY A 240 -16.97 18.57 -7.23
CA GLY A 240 -18.33 19.05 -7.02
C GLY A 240 -18.80 18.98 -5.56
N PHE A 241 -18.24 18.09 -4.75
CA PHE A 241 -18.61 17.96 -3.34
C PHE A 241 -18.07 19.10 -2.47
N GLU A 242 -16.91 19.69 -2.82
CA GLU A 242 -16.41 20.87 -2.14
C GLU A 242 -17.41 22.04 -2.24
N ASN A 243 -17.89 22.33 -3.45
CA ASN A 243 -18.87 23.41 -3.67
C ASN A 243 -20.22 23.12 -3.00
N GLN A 244 -20.69 21.89 -3.05
CA GLN A 244 -21.95 21.49 -2.40
C GLN A 244 -21.86 21.57 -0.86
N ALA A 245 -20.72 21.16 -0.28
CA ALA A 245 -20.46 21.30 1.15
C ALA A 245 -20.39 22.78 1.58
N ALA A 246 -19.75 23.64 0.77
CA ALA A 246 -19.69 25.08 1.04
C ALA A 246 -21.09 25.71 1.01
N LYS A 247 -21.93 25.32 0.05
CA LYS A 247 -23.32 25.77 -0.01
C LYS A 247 -24.10 25.30 1.22
N LEU A 248 -24.00 24.00 1.56
CA LEU A 248 -24.68 23.44 2.73
C LEU A 248 -24.26 24.13 4.04
N TRP A 249 -22.96 24.43 4.17
CA TRP A 249 -22.44 25.20 5.29
C TRP A 249 -23.03 26.62 5.38
N ALA A 250 -23.07 27.33 4.25
CA ALA A 250 -23.63 28.67 4.19
C ALA A 250 -25.15 28.71 4.52
N GLU A 251 -25.90 27.65 4.16
CA GLU A 251 -27.33 27.58 4.39
C GLU A 251 -27.69 27.14 5.83
N THR A 252 -26.88 26.28 6.44
CA THR A 252 -27.26 25.63 7.69
C THR A 252 -26.42 26.03 8.90
N SER A 253 -25.18 26.43 8.69
CA SER A 253 -24.16 26.62 9.73
C SER A 253 -24.04 25.39 10.67
N ASP A 254 -24.43 24.20 10.21
CA ASP A 254 -24.39 22.93 10.94
C ASP A 254 -23.15 22.14 10.53
N ALA A 255 -22.05 22.31 11.25
CA ALA A 255 -20.78 21.65 10.95
C ALA A 255 -20.86 20.11 11.05
N PRO A 256 -21.52 19.48 12.03
CA PRO A 256 -21.79 18.03 12.04
C PRO A 256 -22.50 17.53 10.78
N LEU A 257 -23.51 18.23 10.32
CA LEU A 257 -24.26 17.88 9.11
C LEU A 257 -23.36 17.91 7.87
N VAL A 258 -22.58 19.00 7.69
CA VAL A 258 -21.65 19.13 6.54
C VAL A 258 -20.56 18.05 6.58
N ALA A 259 -20.00 17.76 7.76
CA ALA A 259 -18.99 16.73 7.94
C ALA A 259 -19.54 15.31 7.60
N ALA A 260 -20.72 14.99 8.11
CA ALA A 260 -21.38 13.71 7.81
C ALA A 260 -21.77 13.60 6.34
N TRP A 261 -22.24 14.69 5.75
CA TRP A 261 -22.62 14.75 4.34
C TRP A 261 -21.42 14.48 3.42
N VAL A 262 -20.28 15.15 3.61
CA VAL A 262 -19.10 14.98 2.73
C VAL A 262 -18.48 13.60 2.90
N LEU A 263 -18.35 13.06 4.13
CA LEU A 263 -17.85 11.71 4.33
C LEU A 263 -18.77 10.65 3.71
N THR A 264 -20.08 10.85 3.78
CA THR A 264 -21.05 10.00 3.10
C THR A 264 -20.93 10.10 1.58
N ALA A 265 -20.70 11.31 1.04
CA ALA A 265 -20.50 11.52 -0.38
C ALA A 265 -19.26 10.78 -0.90
N VAL A 266 -18.14 10.88 -0.18
CA VAL A 266 -16.91 10.13 -0.50
C VAL A 266 -17.17 8.63 -0.42
N GLY A 267 -17.76 8.13 0.67
CA GLY A 267 -18.05 6.70 0.85
C GLY A 267 -18.95 6.13 -0.24
N LYS A 268 -20.06 6.83 -0.57
CA LYS A 268 -20.96 6.43 -1.67
C LYS A 268 -20.28 6.46 -3.04
N THR A 269 -19.37 7.40 -3.27
CA THR A 269 -18.61 7.46 -4.53
C THR A 269 -17.68 6.27 -4.66
N LEU A 270 -16.90 5.96 -3.62
CA LEU A 270 -16.00 4.80 -3.64
C LEU A 270 -16.79 3.48 -3.77
N ARG A 271 -17.95 3.38 -3.12
CA ARG A 271 -18.83 2.22 -3.26
C ARG A 271 -19.32 2.08 -4.70
N LEU A 272 -19.82 3.14 -5.31
CA LEU A 272 -20.29 3.11 -6.70
C LEU A 272 -19.16 2.82 -7.69
N MET A 273 -17.94 3.33 -7.44
CA MET A 273 -16.75 2.93 -8.21
C MET A 273 -16.53 1.42 -8.14
N THR A 274 -16.57 0.85 -6.93
CA THR A 274 -16.38 -0.58 -6.73
C THR A 274 -17.48 -1.39 -7.45
N ASP A 275 -18.75 -1.00 -7.31
CA ASP A 275 -19.88 -1.65 -7.98
C ASP A 275 -19.69 -1.67 -9.51
N GLN A 276 -19.31 -0.53 -10.12
CA GLN A 276 -19.11 -0.43 -11.56
C GLN A 276 -17.90 -1.22 -12.06
N ILE A 277 -16.80 -1.24 -11.30
CA ILE A 277 -15.61 -2.03 -11.63
C ILE A 277 -15.94 -3.52 -11.55
N GLN A 278 -16.58 -3.98 -10.49
CA GLN A 278 -17.01 -5.37 -10.33
C GLN A 278 -17.94 -5.79 -11.49
N GLU A 279 -18.88 -4.93 -11.87
CA GLU A 279 -19.78 -5.20 -12.99
C GLU A 279 -19.04 -5.29 -14.32
N SER A 280 -18.07 -4.41 -14.58
CA SER A 280 -17.27 -4.45 -15.81
C SER A 280 -16.44 -5.73 -15.95
N LEU A 281 -16.03 -6.32 -14.83
CA LEU A 281 -15.24 -7.55 -14.78
C LEU A 281 -16.11 -8.82 -14.83
N ARG A 282 -17.44 -8.71 -14.69
CA ARG A 282 -18.35 -9.86 -14.57
C ARG A 282 -18.35 -10.78 -15.77
N SER A 283 -18.10 -10.25 -16.97
CA SER A 283 -18.01 -11.06 -18.20
C SER A 283 -16.82 -12.03 -18.20
N CYS A 284 -15.73 -11.65 -17.56
CA CYS A 284 -14.51 -12.45 -17.49
C CYS A 284 -14.38 -13.19 -16.15
N ARG A 285 -15.08 -12.71 -15.11
CA ARG A 285 -15.04 -13.23 -13.73
C ARG A 285 -16.45 -13.28 -13.14
N PRO A 286 -17.12 -14.46 -13.14
CA PRO A 286 -18.50 -14.57 -12.67
C PRO A 286 -18.68 -14.24 -11.18
N ALA A 287 -17.67 -14.59 -10.35
CA ALA A 287 -17.67 -14.28 -8.93
C ALA A 287 -17.05 -12.90 -8.67
N PRO A 288 -17.63 -12.10 -7.75
CA PRO A 288 -17.03 -10.83 -7.35
C PRO A 288 -15.66 -11.03 -6.73
N LEU A 289 -14.72 -10.12 -7.05
CA LEU A 289 -13.38 -10.14 -6.50
C LEU A 289 -13.36 -9.58 -5.08
N PRO A 290 -12.51 -10.09 -4.18
CA PRO A 290 -12.21 -9.44 -2.91
C PRO A 290 -11.68 -8.03 -3.13
N VAL A 291 -11.97 -7.11 -2.20
CA VAL A 291 -11.56 -5.70 -2.30
C VAL A 291 -10.75 -5.30 -1.09
N LEU A 292 -9.53 -4.85 -1.34
CA LEU A 292 -8.60 -4.31 -0.36
C LEU A 292 -8.65 -2.78 -0.41
N TYR A 293 -9.08 -2.15 0.67
CA TYR A 293 -9.09 -0.69 0.81
C TYR A 293 -7.89 -0.22 1.64
N ALA A 294 -7.03 0.60 1.03
CA ALA A 294 -5.81 1.14 1.64
C ALA A 294 -5.73 2.67 1.50
N GLY A 295 -4.83 3.27 2.26
CA GLY A 295 -4.62 4.72 2.29
C GLY A 295 -5.28 5.40 3.49
N GLY A 296 -4.85 6.65 3.76
CA GLY A 296 -5.26 7.37 4.96
C GLY A 296 -6.76 7.60 5.09
N VAL A 297 -7.46 7.81 3.96
CA VAL A 297 -8.92 7.96 3.94
C VAL A 297 -9.63 6.68 4.39
N MET A 298 -9.07 5.51 4.08
CA MET A 298 -9.65 4.22 4.44
C MET A 298 -9.48 3.86 5.93
N SER A 299 -8.71 4.65 6.67
CA SER A 299 -8.67 4.57 8.14
C SER A 299 -9.94 5.11 8.80
N ASN A 300 -10.72 5.92 8.07
CA ASN A 300 -11.94 6.56 8.53
C ASN A 300 -13.04 5.53 8.81
N ARG A 301 -13.43 5.39 10.08
CA ARG A 301 -14.44 4.41 10.54
C ARG A 301 -15.88 4.82 10.24
N PHE A 302 -16.11 6.08 9.85
CA PHE A 302 -17.42 6.52 9.37
C PHE A 302 -17.66 6.06 7.92
N ILE A 303 -16.61 6.03 7.08
CA ILE A 303 -16.70 5.60 5.68
C ILE A 303 -16.80 4.08 5.54
N ARG A 304 -16.08 3.30 6.35
CA ARG A 304 -16.01 1.83 6.21
C ARG A 304 -17.38 1.14 6.14
N PRO A 305 -18.36 1.43 7.00
CA PRO A 305 -19.71 0.83 6.91
C PRO A 305 -20.41 1.10 5.57
N LEU A 306 -20.16 2.26 4.95
CA LEU A 306 -20.75 2.61 3.65
C LEU A 306 -20.21 1.74 2.51
N LEU A 307 -19.00 1.21 2.65
CA LEU A 307 -18.35 0.32 1.68
C LEU A 307 -18.78 -1.14 1.88
N THR A 308 -19.00 -1.56 3.14
CA THR A 308 -19.30 -2.96 3.47
C THR A 308 -20.78 -3.31 3.46
N ALA A 309 -21.65 -2.35 3.75
CA ALA A 309 -23.09 -2.61 3.83
C ALA A 309 -23.65 -3.15 2.50
N GLY A 310 -24.19 -4.39 2.53
CA GLY A 310 -24.75 -5.05 1.35
C GLY A 310 -23.74 -5.33 0.22
N ALA A 311 -22.43 -5.35 0.49
CA ALA A 311 -21.43 -5.74 -0.48
C ALA A 311 -21.53 -7.24 -0.78
N ALA A 312 -21.51 -7.60 -2.08
CA ALA A 312 -21.48 -8.98 -2.53
C ALA A 312 -20.06 -9.58 -2.53
N TRP A 313 -19.07 -8.82 -2.12
CA TRP A 313 -17.65 -9.19 -2.06
C TRP A 313 -17.08 -9.00 -0.67
N GLU A 314 -15.97 -9.64 -0.42
CA GLU A 314 -15.20 -9.46 0.80
C GLU A 314 -14.50 -8.09 0.79
N CYS A 315 -14.68 -7.30 1.85
CA CYS A 315 -14.01 -6.01 2.05
C CYS A 315 -12.94 -6.14 3.13
N ARG A 316 -11.72 -5.75 2.80
CA ARG A 316 -10.57 -5.72 3.70
C ARG A 316 -10.00 -4.31 3.79
N PHE A 317 -9.53 -3.92 4.97
CA PHE A 317 -9.02 -2.57 5.22
C PHE A 317 -7.63 -2.63 5.83
N SER A 318 -6.69 -1.90 5.24
CA SER A 318 -5.34 -1.78 5.80
C SER A 318 -5.33 -1.00 7.12
N GLU A 319 -4.37 -1.33 7.99
CA GLU A 319 -4.13 -0.57 9.22
C GLU A 319 -3.42 0.77 8.92
N PRO A 320 -3.76 1.85 9.67
CA PRO A 320 -3.19 3.19 9.43
C PRO A 320 -1.67 3.23 9.48
N ALA A 321 -1.04 2.43 10.34
CA ALA A 321 0.41 2.36 10.49
C ALA A 321 1.13 1.93 9.20
N PHE A 322 0.44 1.22 8.30
CA PHE A 322 0.95 0.72 7.04
C PHE A 322 0.43 1.48 5.80
N SER A 323 -0.39 2.52 6.02
CA SER A 323 -0.98 3.32 4.92
C SER A 323 0.00 4.27 4.25
N ALA A 324 1.05 4.68 4.95
CA ALA A 324 2.07 5.60 4.44
C ALA A 324 3.46 4.97 4.54
N ALA A 325 4.30 5.18 3.53
CA ALA A 325 5.68 4.68 3.41
C ALA A 325 5.82 3.14 3.49
N ASN A 326 6.33 2.51 2.45
CA ASN A 326 6.11 1.09 2.20
C ASN A 326 7.34 0.22 2.21
N ALA A 327 8.41 0.62 2.89
CA ALA A 327 9.55 -0.27 3.11
C ALA A 327 9.13 -1.60 3.76
N ALA A 328 8.06 -1.59 4.60
CA ALA A 328 7.50 -2.82 5.16
C ALA A 328 6.97 -3.78 4.08
N GLY A 329 6.18 -3.26 3.13
CA GLY A 329 5.72 -4.06 1.99
C GLY A 329 6.86 -4.52 1.09
N ILE A 330 7.89 -3.68 0.90
CA ILE A 330 9.10 -4.05 0.15
C ILE A 330 9.89 -5.15 0.86
N ALA A 331 10.02 -5.10 2.21
CA ALA A 331 10.67 -6.17 2.96
C ALA A 331 9.93 -7.50 2.85
N LEU A 332 8.59 -7.46 2.90
CA LEU A 332 7.74 -8.64 2.72
C LEU A 332 7.84 -9.20 1.29
N LEU A 333 7.78 -8.37 0.25
CA LEU A 333 7.98 -8.78 -1.14
C LEU A 333 9.38 -9.37 -1.35
N CYS A 334 10.40 -8.80 -0.71
CA CYS A 334 11.76 -9.33 -0.73
C CYS A 334 11.82 -10.73 -0.12
N ALA A 335 11.17 -10.94 1.01
CA ALA A 335 11.07 -12.26 1.64
C ALA A 335 10.40 -13.29 0.70
N GLU A 336 9.26 -12.92 0.11
CA GLU A 336 8.52 -13.76 -0.83
C GLU A 336 9.37 -14.17 -2.03
N ALA A 337 10.03 -13.19 -2.68
CA ALA A 337 10.89 -13.44 -3.84
C ALA A 337 12.11 -14.31 -3.49
N ALA A 338 12.75 -14.06 -2.36
CA ALA A 338 13.90 -14.84 -1.90
C ALA A 338 13.51 -16.29 -1.58
N LEU A 339 12.37 -16.49 -0.93
CA LEU A 339 11.85 -17.82 -0.59
C LEU A 339 11.40 -18.60 -1.83
N ALA A 340 10.79 -17.93 -2.81
CA ALA A 340 10.44 -18.54 -4.09
C ALA A 340 11.70 -19.03 -4.85
N ALA A 341 12.74 -18.19 -4.92
CA ALA A 341 14.00 -18.54 -5.58
C ALA A 341 14.70 -19.79 -4.94
N VAL A 342 14.60 -19.93 -3.62
CA VAL A 342 15.14 -21.12 -2.92
C VAL A 342 14.36 -22.39 -3.29
N ARG A 343 13.03 -22.29 -3.39
CA ARG A 343 12.17 -23.43 -3.79
C ARG A 343 12.44 -23.90 -5.22
N ASP A 344 12.56 -22.97 -6.14
CA ASP A 344 12.85 -23.26 -7.56
C ASP A 344 14.20 -23.98 -7.73
N ASN A 345 15.21 -23.56 -6.96
CA ASN A 345 16.52 -24.18 -6.97
C ASN A 345 16.49 -25.59 -6.35
N ALA A 346 15.73 -25.81 -5.29
CA ALA A 346 15.56 -27.13 -4.68
C ALA A 346 14.82 -28.11 -5.61
N GLY A 347 13.79 -27.65 -6.33
CA GLY A 347 13.05 -28.44 -7.32
C GLY A 347 13.92 -28.87 -8.51
N ARG A 348 14.82 -28.02 -8.96
CA ARG A 348 15.74 -28.34 -10.07
C ARG A 348 16.82 -29.36 -9.67
N SER A 349 17.30 -29.30 -8.43
CA SER A 349 18.31 -30.25 -7.94
C SER A 349 17.76 -31.68 -7.72
N SER A 350 16.47 -31.80 -7.42
CA SER A 350 15.81 -33.12 -7.26
C SER A 350 15.38 -33.77 -8.60
N GLY A 351 15.27 -32.97 -9.68
CA GLY A 351 14.90 -33.45 -11.03
C GLY A 351 16.07 -34.05 -11.84
N SER A 352 17.33 -33.67 -11.52
CA SER A 352 18.52 -34.14 -12.28
C SER A 352 19.04 -35.51 -11.90
N GLY A 353 18.44 -36.20 -10.91
CA GLY A 353 18.86 -37.49 -10.41
C GLY A 353 18.19 -38.74 -11.03
N LYS A 354 17.26 -38.57 -12.01
CA LYS A 354 16.53 -39.70 -12.62
C LYS A 354 16.85 -39.88 -14.11
N GLY A 355 18.09 -40.10 -14.47
CA GLY A 355 18.44 -40.31 -15.88
C GLY A 355 19.80 -40.91 -16.14
N ALA A 356 20.20 -41.96 -15.38
CA ALA A 356 21.30 -42.84 -15.75
C ALA A 356 20.97 -44.26 -15.31
N ARG A 357 20.08 -44.93 -16.03
CA ARG A 357 20.10 -46.40 -16.05
C ARG A 357 21.03 -46.80 -17.17
N HIS A 358 22.18 -47.30 -16.79
CA HIS A 358 23.02 -48.15 -17.60
C HIS A 358 22.18 -49.35 -18.04
N ASP A 359 21.90 -49.49 -19.33
CA ASP A 359 21.67 -50.77 -19.96
C ASP A 359 23.02 -51.29 -20.44
N GLY A 360 23.56 -52.21 -19.65
CA GLY A 360 24.65 -53.06 -20.03
C GLY A 360 24.09 -54.43 -20.42
N THR A 361 24.27 -54.80 -21.62
CA THR A 361 24.68 -56.10 -22.14
C THR A 361 24.94 -55.98 -23.61
#